data_0d1fdd83c40be99c3c899f77ca58af94
#
_entry.id   0d1fdd83c40be99c3c899f77ca58af94
#
_cell.length_a   1.000
_cell.length_b   1.000
_cell.length_c   1.000
_cell.angle_alpha   90.00
_cell.angle_beta   90.00
_cell.angle_gamma   90.00
#
_symmetry.space_group_name_H-M   'P 1'
#
loop_
_entity.id
_entity.type
_entity.pdbx_description
1 polymer ?
#
loop_
_entity_poly.entity_id
_entity_poly.type
_entity_poly.pdbx_seq_one_letter_code
_entity_poly.pdbx_strand_id
1 'polypeptide(L)'
;MVAGTWSGAFNPPESIPGRADIVIIGGGIVGVSTAWFLAKQGINVVLCEKGHIAGEQSGRNWGWVRQQGRDPRELPMMIESIRIFRELEKEIGESVGFAEGGCLFTASSERQLQEFHDWIETAKDFELDTKVIDADELASLTSQASTRWHGAMYTASDGRAEPHLAAPAIARAARRSGATILTSCAVRGIESEAGRVSSVVTEHGTIKTSVVLCAAGAWTSMFCRSMGISVPQLKVRGTVARTAPAAETILNGNLFDEKIGIRRRQDGGYTVAHGSVLDHGITPSTFRYAFKFFPALKQEFKILRLRLGRDFIDEVSMPTKWALDDESPFEKTRVLNPEPNKSVLRDIEKNMGAVFPALAGVKIVEAWAGMVETSPDVVPMIGEVGDIAGFHIASGFSGHGFGIGPGAGKALAAMLTGIDSQIDLTPFRLSRFFDGSPIRPMSTI
;
A
#
# COMPACT_ATOMS: atom_id res chain seq x y z
N MET A 1 -14.45 -12.50 -12.19
CA MET A 1 -12.99 -12.28 -12.32
C MET A 1 -12.62 -11.26 -11.27
N VAL A 2 -11.67 -11.56 -10.40
CA VAL A 2 -11.24 -10.62 -9.35
C VAL A 2 -10.58 -9.43 -10.02
N ALA A 3 -11.02 -8.20 -9.72
CA ALA A 3 -10.40 -6.97 -10.20
C ALA A 3 -8.90 -7.03 -9.87
N GLY A 4 -8.07 -6.94 -10.87
CA GLY A 4 -6.61 -7.02 -10.72
C GLY A 4 -5.91 -8.25 -11.30
N THR A 5 -6.62 -9.22 -11.89
CA THR A 5 -5.97 -10.29 -12.66
C THR A 5 -5.59 -9.80 -14.05
N TRP A 6 -4.60 -8.95 -14.10
CA TRP A 6 -3.97 -8.56 -15.37
C TRP A 6 -2.88 -9.57 -15.72
N SER A 7 -3.25 -10.61 -16.49
CA SER A 7 -2.37 -11.72 -16.87
C SER A 7 -1.56 -11.48 -18.16
N GLY A 8 -1.69 -10.31 -18.79
CA GLY A 8 -1.34 -10.18 -20.22
C GLY A 8 0.05 -9.66 -20.56
N ALA A 9 0.91 -9.20 -19.62
CA ALA A 9 2.15 -8.50 -20.00
C ALA A 9 3.46 -9.16 -19.56
N PHE A 10 3.40 -10.06 -18.61
CA PHE A 10 4.60 -10.69 -18.06
C PHE A 10 4.38 -12.20 -17.99
N ASN A 11 5.02 -12.93 -18.88
CA ASN A 11 5.04 -14.39 -18.82
C ASN A 11 6.04 -14.88 -17.78
N PRO A 12 5.87 -16.09 -17.22
CA PRO A 12 6.91 -16.74 -16.45
C PRO A 12 8.24 -16.73 -17.23
N PRO A 13 9.38 -16.59 -16.56
CA PRO A 13 10.65 -16.53 -17.25
C PRO A 13 11.01 -17.89 -17.90
N GLU A 14 11.44 -17.88 -19.15
CA GLU A 14 12.08 -19.04 -19.77
C GLU A 14 13.50 -19.27 -19.22
N SER A 15 14.16 -18.19 -18.81
CA SER A 15 15.46 -18.19 -18.14
C SER A 15 15.57 -16.96 -17.23
N ILE A 16 16.44 -17.05 -16.22
CA ILE A 16 16.73 -15.93 -15.33
C ILE A 16 18.14 -15.39 -15.58
N PRO A 17 18.37 -14.07 -15.35
CA PRO A 17 19.72 -13.51 -15.40
C PRO A 17 20.62 -14.13 -14.34
N GLY A 18 21.85 -14.46 -14.69
CA GLY A 18 22.83 -14.98 -13.73
C GLY A 18 23.37 -13.92 -12.75
N ARG A 19 23.17 -12.63 -13.06
CA ARG A 19 23.66 -11.49 -12.25
C ARG A 19 22.78 -10.25 -12.44
N ALA A 20 22.67 -9.45 -11.38
CA ALA A 20 22.11 -8.11 -11.37
C ALA A 20 22.90 -7.20 -10.42
N ASP A 21 22.83 -5.88 -10.61
CA ASP A 21 23.36 -4.92 -9.63
C ASP A 21 22.46 -4.89 -8.40
N ILE A 22 21.14 -4.87 -8.62
CA ILE A 22 20.13 -4.86 -7.57
C ILE A 22 19.03 -5.86 -7.89
N VAL A 23 18.64 -6.67 -6.91
CA VAL A 23 17.45 -7.53 -6.99
C VAL A 23 16.34 -6.98 -6.10
N ILE A 24 15.14 -6.83 -6.66
CA ILE A 24 13.94 -6.40 -5.93
C ILE A 24 13.00 -7.59 -5.77
N ILE A 25 12.55 -7.84 -4.55
CA ILE A 25 11.59 -8.89 -4.20
C ILE A 25 10.21 -8.26 -4.02
N GLY A 26 9.28 -8.54 -4.93
CA GLY A 26 7.89 -8.10 -4.87
C GLY A 26 7.52 -7.09 -5.97
N GLY A 27 6.46 -7.44 -6.72
CA GLY A 27 5.89 -6.67 -7.84
C GLY A 27 4.75 -5.74 -7.44
N GLY A 28 4.73 -5.25 -6.19
CA GLY A 28 3.83 -4.19 -5.74
C GLY A 28 4.24 -2.81 -6.25
N ILE A 29 3.40 -1.79 -6.02
CA ILE A 29 3.64 -0.42 -6.51
C ILE A 29 5.02 0.13 -6.08
N VAL A 30 5.48 -0.17 -4.87
CA VAL A 30 6.79 0.27 -4.36
C VAL A 30 7.93 -0.42 -5.13
N GLY A 31 7.86 -1.75 -5.29
CA GLY A 31 8.89 -2.50 -6.01
C GLY A 31 9.00 -2.10 -7.48
N VAL A 32 7.87 -1.99 -8.21
CA VAL A 32 7.90 -1.60 -9.63
C VAL A 32 8.33 -0.15 -9.84
N SER A 33 7.97 0.76 -8.92
CA SER A 33 8.42 2.15 -8.97
C SER A 33 9.93 2.25 -8.71
N THR A 34 10.44 1.53 -7.71
CA THR A 34 11.89 1.46 -7.46
C THR A 34 12.63 0.90 -8.68
N ALA A 35 12.13 -0.19 -9.25
CA ALA A 35 12.73 -0.78 -10.46
C ALA A 35 12.76 0.20 -11.63
N TRP A 36 11.69 0.97 -11.83
CA TRP A 36 11.61 1.97 -12.88
C TRP A 36 12.64 3.10 -12.71
N PHE A 37 12.74 3.66 -11.50
CA PHE A 37 13.72 4.71 -11.23
C PHE A 37 15.17 4.24 -11.31
N LEU A 38 15.46 3.01 -10.87
CA LEU A 38 16.78 2.40 -11.02
C LEU A 38 17.13 2.16 -12.51
N ALA A 39 16.21 1.61 -13.27
CA ALA A 39 16.42 1.36 -14.70
C ALA A 39 16.64 2.65 -15.48
N LYS A 40 15.94 3.75 -15.14
CA LYS A 40 16.18 5.08 -15.71
C LYS A 40 17.59 5.62 -15.43
N GLN A 41 18.24 5.16 -14.37
CA GLN A 41 19.63 5.47 -14.03
C GLN A 41 20.64 4.53 -14.70
N GLY A 42 20.19 3.57 -15.52
CA GLY A 42 21.03 2.60 -16.19
C GLY A 42 21.51 1.44 -15.29
N ILE A 43 20.92 1.27 -14.10
CA ILE A 43 21.22 0.18 -13.18
C ILE A 43 20.61 -1.13 -13.71
N ASN A 44 21.41 -2.20 -13.73
CA ASN A 44 20.92 -3.53 -14.07
C ASN A 44 20.10 -4.10 -12.91
N VAL A 45 18.78 -3.90 -12.96
CA VAL A 45 17.82 -4.31 -11.91
C VAL A 45 16.99 -5.50 -12.38
N VAL A 46 16.85 -6.49 -11.48
CA VAL A 46 15.94 -7.62 -11.63
C VAL A 46 14.88 -7.54 -10.55
N LEU A 47 13.60 -7.55 -10.95
CA LEU A 47 12.48 -7.65 -10.02
C LEU A 47 11.88 -9.06 -10.12
N CYS A 48 11.78 -9.74 -8.97
CA CYS A 48 11.17 -11.05 -8.81
C CYS A 48 9.81 -10.92 -8.11
N GLU A 49 8.74 -11.32 -8.78
CA GLU A 49 7.38 -11.37 -8.24
C GLU A 49 6.90 -12.83 -8.23
N LYS A 50 6.50 -13.33 -7.07
CA LYS A 50 6.04 -14.72 -6.88
C LYS A 50 4.75 -15.07 -7.63
N GLY A 51 3.89 -14.10 -7.86
CA GLY A 51 2.63 -14.24 -8.59
C GLY A 51 2.61 -13.37 -9.84
N HIS A 52 1.84 -12.30 -9.78
CA HIS A 52 1.73 -11.33 -10.87
C HIS A 52 1.81 -9.90 -10.32
N ILE A 53 2.21 -8.96 -11.16
CA ILE A 53 2.32 -7.55 -10.79
C ILE A 53 1.00 -7.04 -10.21
N ALA A 54 1.09 -6.33 -9.08
CA ALA A 54 -0.05 -5.80 -8.34
C ALA A 54 -1.06 -6.87 -7.84
N GLY A 55 -0.68 -8.13 -7.72
CA GLY A 55 -1.57 -9.24 -7.38
C GLY A 55 -2.24 -9.13 -6.01
N GLU A 56 -1.63 -8.41 -5.09
CA GLU A 56 -2.14 -8.24 -3.72
C GLU A 56 -2.53 -6.78 -3.44
N GLN A 57 -2.03 -6.15 -2.38
CA GLN A 57 -2.46 -4.82 -1.89
C GLN A 57 -2.49 -3.74 -2.99
N SER A 58 -1.48 -3.70 -3.85
CA SER A 58 -1.35 -2.66 -4.88
C SER A 58 -2.45 -2.69 -5.92
N GLY A 59 -3.07 -3.84 -6.19
CA GLY A 59 -4.22 -3.97 -7.09
C GLY A 59 -5.57 -3.98 -6.37
N ARG A 60 -5.59 -3.97 -5.03
CA ARG A 60 -6.81 -4.20 -4.21
C ARG A 60 -7.21 -3.01 -3.34
N ASN A 61 -6.45 -1.92 -3.38
CA ASN A 61 -6.67 -0.73 -2.58
C ASN A 61 -7.81 0.15 -3.16
N TRP A 62 -8.09 1.24 -2.46
CA TRP A 62 -9.16 2.16 -2.86
C TRP A 62 -8.79 3.07 -4.03
N GLY A 63 -7.51 3.17 -4.39
CA GLY A 63 -7.02 4.02 -5.47
C GLY A 63 -6.85 5.50 -5.09
N TRP A 64 -6.68 5.80 -3.81
CA TRP A 64 -6.50 7.16 -3.31
C TRP A 64 -5.04 7.59 -3.41
N VAL A 65 -4.84 8.77 -3.92
CA VAL A 65 -3.54 9.45 -4.01
C VAL A 65 -3.69 10.76 -3.25
N ARG A 66 -3.40 10.75 -1.94
CA ARG A 66 -3.73 11.84 -1.03
C ARG A 66 -2.59 12.19 -0.07
N GLN A 67 -2.41 13.49 0.17
CA GLN A 67 -1.54 14.07 1.20
C GLN A 67 -2.30 14.23 2.52
N GLN A 68 -3.57 14.59 2.40
CA GLN A 68 -4.45 14.87 3.53
C GLN A 68 -4.42 13.78 4.58
N GLY A 69 -4.30 14.14 5.85
CA GLY A 69 -4.35 13.21 6.97
C GLY A 69 -3.17 12.24 7.06
N ARG A 70 -2.04 12.52 6.39
CA ARG A 70 -0.83 11.71 6.50
C ARG A 70 -0.01 12.07 7.73
N ASP A 71 0.74 11.10 8.24
CA ASP A 71 1.79 11.39 9.20
C ASP A 71 2.80 12.36 8.57
N PRO A 72 3.21 13.44 9.26
CA PRO A 72 4.17 14.41 8.72
C PRO A 72 5.48 13.79 8.20
N ARG A 73 5.90 12.66 8.79
CA ARG A 73 7.08 11.91 8.31
C ARG A 73 6.90 11.41 6.88
N GLU A 74 5.66 11.06 6.47
CA GLU A 74 5.36 10.54 5.13
C GLU A 74 5.13 11.66 4.09
N LEU A 75 4.84 12.89 4.52
CA LEU A 75 4.47 13.98 3.61
C LEU A 75 5.52 14.27 2.53
N PRO A 76 6.83 14.31 2.80
CA PRO A 76 7.83 14.53 1.74
C PRO A 76 7.75 13.49 0.60
N MET A 77 7.59 12.21 0.95
CA MET A 77 7.41 11.15 -0.06
C MET A 77 6.07 11.26 -0.78
N MET A 78 5.00 11.68 -0.07
CA MET A 78 3.68 11.76 -0.65
C MET A 78 3.56 12.96 -1.61
N ILE A 79 4.12 14.12 -1.26
CA ILE A 79 4.20 15.31 -2.12
C ILE A 79 4.94 14.97 -3.41
N GLU A 80 6.11 14.33 -3.30
CA GLU A 80 6.86 13.88 -4.46
C GLU A 80 6.06 12.85 -5.29
N SER A 81 5.31 11.98 -4.61
CA SER A 81 4.46 10.99 -5.30
C SER A 81 3.35 11.63 -6.12
N ILE A 82 2.67 12.66 -5.60
CA ILE A 82 1.67 13.41 -6.36
C ILE A 82 2.30 14.09 -7.57
N ARG A 83 3.48 14.71 -7.38
CA ARG A 83 4.21 15.31 -8.49
C ARG A 83 4.53 14.28 -9.59
N ILE A 84 4.94 13.07 -9.20
CA ILE A 84 5.17 11.97 -10.15
C ILE A 84 3.86 11.56 -10.83
N PHE A 85 2.76 11.36 -10.10
CA PHE A 85 1.48 10.95 -10.69
C PHE A 85 0.95 11.93 -11.73
N ARG A 86 1.15 13.25 -11.54
CA ARG A 86 0.76 14.29 -12.49
C ARG A 86 1.43 14.15 -13.86
N GLU A 87 2.69 13.77 -13.87
CA GLU A 87 3.49 13.63 -15.09
C GLU A 87 3.55 12.18 -15.62
N LEU A 88 3.11 11.22 -14.81
CA LEU A 88 3.37 9.81 -15.04
C LEU A 88 2.83 9.30 -16.37
N GLU A 89 1.55 9.57 -16.68
CA GLU A 89 0.93 9.10 -17.95
C GLU A 89 1.65 9.65 -19.18
N LYS A 90 2.06 10.91 -19.13
CA LYS A 90 2.85 11.53 -20.20
C LYS A 90 4.23 10.89 -20.32
N GLU A 91 4.89 10.63 -19.20
CA GLU A 91 6.25 10.09 -19.18
C GLU A 91 6.30 8.63 -19.66
N ILE A 92 5.35 7.81 -19.21
CA ILE A 92 5.34 6.37 -19.55
C ILE A 92 4.55 6.05 -20.82
N GLY A 93 3.75 6.98 -21.33
CA GLY A 93 2.90 6.78 -22.51
C GLY A 93 1.73 5.82 -22.32
N GLU A 94 1.32 5.60 -21.06
CA GLU A 94 0.23 4.69 -20.70
C GLU A 94 -0.64 5.30 -19.59
N SER A 95 -1.96 5.01 -19.64
CA SER A 95 -2.86 5.52 -18.60
C SER A 95 -2.68 4.74 -17.30
N VAL A 96 -2.64 5.49 -16.20
CA VAL A 96 -2.73 4.98 -14.83
C VAL A 96 -4.06 5.38 -14.17
N GLY A 97 -4.90 6.11 -14.92
CA GLY A 97 -6.19 6.62 -14.47
C GLY A 97 -6.06 7.68 -13.38
N PHE A 98 -4.94 8.41 -13.35
CA PHE A 98 -4.76 9.49 -12.40
C PHE A 98 -5.67 10.67 -12.75
N ALA A 99 -6.33 11.21 -11.74
CA ALA A 99 -7.08 12.46 -11.87
C ALA A 99 -7.09 13.16 -10.51
N GLU A 100 -6.85 14.46 -10.53
CA GLU A 100 -7.15 15.34 -9.41
C GLU A 100 -8.67 15.48 -9.29
N GLY A 101 -9.16 15.53 -8.09
CA GLY A 101 -10.59 15.62 -7.83
C GLY A 101 -10.84 15.95 -6.36
N GLY A 102 -9.76 16.15 -5.63
CA GLY A 102 -9.74 16.45 -4.22
C GLY A 102 -10.00 15.25 -3.33
N CYS A 103 -9.73 15.46 -2.06
CA CYS A 103 -10.03 14.53 -0.97
C CYS A 103 -10.82 15.25 0.12
N LEU A 104 -11.91 14.65 0.55
CA LEU A 104 -12.81 15.15 1.58
C LEU A 104 -12.83 14.17 2.76
N PHE A 105 -12.47 14.64 3.96
CA PHE A 105 -12.73 13.93 5.21
C PHE A 105 -13.83 14.68 5.96
N THR A 106 -15.01 14.07 6.05
CA THR A 106 -16.18 14.73 6.64
C THR A 106 -16.14 14.67 8.14
N ALA A 107 -16.66 15.71 8.80
CA ALA A 107 -16.78 15.80 10.24
C ALA A 107 -18.23 15.61 10.69
N SER A 108 -18.48 14.64 11.54
CA SER A 108 -19.77 14.38 12.19
C SER A 108 -19.97 15.19 13.49
N SER A 109 -18.95 15.95 13.91
CA SER A 109 -18.97 16.75 15.15
C SER A 109 -17.95 17.88 15.10
N GLU A 110 -18.18 18.92 15.95
CA GLU A 110 -17.23 20.02 16.15
C GLU A 110 -15.85 19.52 16.64
N ARG A 111 -15.83 18.45 17.43
CA ARG A 111 -14.56 17.85 17.87
C ARG A 111 -13.74 17.35 16.69
N GLN A 112 -14.36 16.70 15.71
CA GLN A 112 -13.64 16.25 14.51
C GLN A 112 -13.15 17.43 13.67
N LEU A 113 -13.91 18.53 13.58
CA LEU A 113 -13.42 19.74 12.92
C LEU A 113 -12.17 20.29 13.63
N GLN A 114 -12.15 20.28 14.96
CA GLN A 114 -10.97 20.71 15.72
C GLN A 114 -9.77 19.78 15.47
N GLU A 115 -9.98 18.45 15.42
CA GLU A 115 -8.93 17.48 15.07
C GLU A 115 -8.37 17.76 13.66
N PHE A 116 -9.18 18.23 12.72
CA PHE A 116 -8.73 18.63 11.38
C PHE A 116 -7.88 19.91 11.40
N HIS A 117 -8.29 20.92 12.19
CA HIS A 117 -7.47 22.11 12.39
C HIS A 117 -6.12 21.78 13.02
N ASP A 118 -6.09 20.90 14.02
CA ASP A 118 -4.87 20.46 14.69
C ASP A 118 -3.93 19.74 13.72
N TRP A 119 -4.49 18.92 12.82
CA TRP A 119 -3.69 18.27 11.79
C TRP A 119 -3.11 19.28 10.78
N ILE A 120 -3.90 20.25 10.31
CA ILE A 120 -3.45 21.32 9.39
C ILE A 120 -2.30 22.09 10.03
N GLU A 121 -2.42 22.45 11.31
CA GLU A 121 -1.34 23.13 12.03
C GLU A 121 -0.08 22.26 12.14
N THR A 122 -0.23 20.94 12.33
CA THR A 122 0.88 20.00 12.33
C THR A 122 1.56 19.89 10.97
N ALA A 123 0.80 20.03 9.87
CA ALA A 123 1.29 19.91 8.51
C ALA A 123 1.64 21.26 7.84
N LYS A 124 1.58 22.37 8.57
CA LYS A 124 1.72 23.73 8.01
C LYS A 124 3.03 23.98 7.25
N ASP A 125 4.13 23.38 7.73
CA ASP A 125 5.46 23.55 7.14
C ASP A 125 5.58 22.91 5.75
N PHE A 126 4.61 22.09 5.35
CA PHE A 126 4.57 21.45 4.03
C PHE A 126 3.76 22.24 2.99
N GLU A 127 3.18 23.39 3.38
CA GLU A 127 2.46 24.32 2.48
C GLU A 127 1.37 23.62 1.62
N LEU A 128 0.64 22.67 2.23
CA LEU A 128 -0.45 21.97 1.55
C LEU A 128 -1.66 22.91 1.32
N ASP A 129 -2.40 22.71 0.24
CA ASP A 129 -3.65 23.43 -0.04
C ASP A 129 -4.84 22.89 0.78
N THR A 130 -4.56 22.20 1.88
CA THR A 130 -5.57 21.65 2.77
C THR A 130 -6.22 22.73 3.63
N LYS A 131 -7.54 22.71 3.67
CA LYS A 131 -8.34 23.64 4.50
C LYS A 131 -9.51 22.91 5.16
N VAL A 132 -10.02 23.46 6.24
CA VAL A 132 -11.35 23.09 6.76
C VAL A 132 -12.40 23.91 6.00
N ILE A 133 -13.43 23.23 5.51
CA ILE A 133 -14.57 23.80 4.82
C ILE A 133 -15.84 23.61 5.65
N ASP A 134 -16.77 24.53 5.57
CA ASP A 134 -18.05 24.44 6.23
C ASP A 134 -19.04 23.50 5.54
N ALA A 135 -20.21 23.34 6.13
CA ALA A 135 -21.27 22.47 5.60
C ALA A 135 -21.81 22.91 4.25
N ASP A 136 -21.85 24.22 3.97
CA ASP A 136 -22.40 24.75 2.72
C ASP A 136 -21.40 24.58 1.57
N GLU A 137 -20.11 24.82 1.80
CA GLU A 137 -19.05 24.54 0.82
C GLU A 137 -18.98 23.04 0.53
N LEU A 138 -19.06 22.19 1.58
CA LEU A 138 -19.07 20.74 1.44
C LEU A 138 -20.27 20.27 0.59
N ALA A 139 -21.47 20.82 0.82
CA ALA A 139 -22.66 20.50 0.03
C ALA A 139 -22.50 20.87 -1.44
N SER A 140 -21.73 21.91 -1.76
CA SER A 140 -21.43 22.29 -3.15
C SER A 140 -20.49 21.28 -3.88
N LEU A 141 -19.63 20.60 -3.12
CA LEU A 141 -18.68 19.58 -3.63
C LEU A 141 -19.26 18.18 -3.68
N THR A 142 -20.35 17.92 -2.94
CA THR A 142 -21.01 16.62 -2.84
C THR A 142 -22.46 16.73 -3.28
N SER A 143 -22.77 16.30 -4.50
CA SER A 143 -24.14 16.38 -5.00
C SER A 143 -25.08 15.48 -4.22
N GLN A 144 -26.16 16.04 -3.66
CA GLN A 144 -27.30 15.31 -3.08
C GLN A 144 -26.95 14.33 -1.96
N ALA A 145 -25.93 14.61 -1.16
CA ALA A 145 -25.71 13.85 0.07
C ALA A 145 -26.88 14.08 1.05
N SER A 146 -27.44 12.99 1.60
CA SER A 146 -28.51 13.08 2.60
C SER A 146 -27.98 13.31 4.01
N THR A 147 -26.70 13.03 4.26
CA THR A 147 -26.06 13.24 5.55
C THR A 147 -25.66 14.72 5.68
N ARG A 148 -26.06 15.33 6.79
CA ARG A 148 -25.55 16.67 7.15
C ARG A 148 -24.32 16.50 8.02
N TRP A 149 -23.18 16.89 7.46
CA TRP A 149 -21.91 17.00 8.19
C TRP A 149 -21.72 18.41 8.74
N HIS A 150 -20.90 18.54 9.76
CA HIS A 150 -20.51 19.85 10.31
C HIS A 150 -19.56 20.61 9.37
N GLY A 151 -18.88 19.89 8.50
CA GLY A 151 -17.92 20.38 7.53
C GLY A 151 -16.97 19.26 7.11
N ALA A 152 -15.85 19.61 6.52
CA ALA A 152 -14.84 18.64 6.11
C ALA A 152 -13.43 19.26 6.12
N MET A 153 -12.42 18.41 6.23
CA MET A 153 -11.08 18.73 5.78
C MET A 153 -11.02 18.44 4.28
N TYR A 154 -10.56 19.40 3.50
CA TYR A 154 -10.50 19.33 2.04
C TYR A 154 -9.11 19.69 1.50
N THR A 155 -8.58 18.84 0.63
CA THR A 155 -7.34 19.08 -0.11
C THR A 155 -7.63 18.95 -1.60
N ALA A 156 -7.64 20.08 -2.31
CA ALA A 156 -8.05 20.10 -3.72
C ALA A 156 -7.04 19.42 -4.64
N SER A 157 -5.74 19.50 -4.32
CA SER A 157 -4.63 18.90 -5.07
C SER A 157 -4.51 17.39 -4.90
N ASP A 158 -5.24 16.78 -3.97
CA ASP A 158 -5.30 15.34 -3.84
C ASP A 158 -6.07 14.71 -5.01
N GLY A 159 -5.72 13.46 -5.33
CA GLY A 159 -6.25 12.79 -6.48
C GLY A 159 -6.58 11.31 -6.23
N ARG A 160 -6.85 10.67 -7.33
CA ARG A 160 -7.13 9.24 -7.42
C ARG A 160 -6.43 8.62 -8.63
N ALA A 161 -6.18 7.32 -8.57
CA ALA A 161 -5.70 6.57 -9.72
C ALA A 161 -6.38 5.19 -9.76
N GLU A 162 -6.22 4.45 -10.86
CA GLU A 162 -6.79 3.11 -11.00
C GLU A 162 -5.75 2.06 -10.57
N PRO A 163 -5.95 1.35 -9.43
CA PRO A 163 -4.96 0.40 -8.92
C PRO A 163 -4.58 -0.71 -9.90
N HIS A 164 -5.55 -1.17 -10.69
CA HIS A 164 -5.34 -2.21 -11.68
C HIS A 164 -4.57 -1.75 -12.92
N LEU A 165 -4.41 -0.44 -13.13
CA LEU A 165 -3.63 0.16 -14.23
C LEU A 165 -2.24 0.60 -13.77
N ALA A 166 -2.15 1.28 -12.61
CA ALA A 166 -0.96 2.04 -12.22
C ALA A 166 0.30 1.16 -12.07
N ALA A 167 0.30 0.17 -11.17
CA ALA A 167 1.49 -0.64 -10.95
C ALA A 167 1.88 -1.48 -12.19
N PRO A 168 0.94 -2.09 -12.96
CA PRO A 168 1.29 -2.74 -14.22
C PRO A 168 1.87 -1.79 -15.28
N ALA A 169 1.37 -0.57 -15.41
CA ALA A 169 1.91 0.42 -16.34
C ALA A 169 3.34 0.83 -15.97
N ILE A 170 3.60 1.08 -14.67
CA ILE A 170 4.94 1.38 -14.16
C ILE A 170 5.89 0.20 -14.40
N ALA A 171 5.45 -1.05 -14.17
CA ALA A 171 6.26 -2.25 -14.43
C ALA A 171 6.64 -2.37 -15.91
N ARG A 172 5.70 -2.07 -16.83
CA ARG A 172 6.01 -2.04 -18.26
C ARG A 172 6.99 -0.92 -18.62
N ALA A 173 6.84 0.24 -18.00
CA ALA A 173 7.79 1.34 -18.16
C ALA A 173 9.19 0.96 -17.63
N ALA A 174 9.27 0.31 -16.46
CA ALA A 174 10.54 -0.20 -15.93
C ALA A 174 11.22 -1.16 -16.93
N ARG A 175 10.45 -2.10 -17.52
CA ARG A 175 10.95 -3.02 -18.54
C ARG A 175 11.44 -2.30 -19.79
N ARG A 176 10.70 -1.30 -20.27
CA ARG A 176 11.14 -0.48 -21.42
C ARG A 176 12.43 0.30 -21.13
N SER A 177 12.64 0.67 -19.87
CA SER A 177 13.86 1.35 -19.41
C SER A 177 15.03 0.38 -19.12
N GLY A 178 14.85 -0.93 -19.32
CA GLY A 178 15.93 -1.93 -19.18
C GLY A 178 15.82 -2.81 -17.93
N ALA A 179 14.82 -2.65 -17.06
CA ALA A 179 14.62 -3.57 -15.94
C ALA A 179 14.17 -4.96 -16.43
N THR A 180 14.69 -6.02 -15.82
CA THR A 180 14.17 -7.37 -15.97
C THR A 180 13.05 -7.62 -14.96
N ILE A 181 11.83 -7.89 -15.43
CA ILE A 181 10.66 -8.16 -14.60
C ILE A 181 10.29 -9.63 -14.74
N LEU A 182 10.42 -10.39 -13.65
CA LEU A 182 10.13 -11.83 -13.58
C LEU A 182 8.87 -12.04 -12.74
N THR A 183 7.82 -12.58 -13.33
CA THR A 183 6.59 -13.01 -12.64
C THR A 183 6.57 -14.53 -12.50
N SER A 184 5.75 -15.08 -11.61
CA SER A 184 5.81 -16.48 -11.20
C SER A 184 7.24 -16.89 -10.86
N CYS A 185 7.96 -16.00 -10.16
CA CYS A 185 9.34 -16.15 -9.77
C CYS A 185 9.48 -15.81 -8.27
N ALA A 186 9.22 -16.82 -7.44
CA ALA A 186 9.34 -16.67 -5.99
C ALA A 186 10.81 -16.68 -5.58
N VAL A 187 11.19 -15.73 -4.75
CA VAL A 187 12.48 -15.74 -4.06
C VAL A 187 12.36 -16.61 -2.83
N ARG A 188 13.17 -17.66 -2.75
CA ARG A 188 13.26 -18.58 -1.63
C ARG A 188 14.06 -18.01 -0.46
N GLY A 189 15.10 -17.24 -0.76
CA GLY A 189 15.95 -16.61 0.25
C GLY A 189 17.15 -15.90 -0.37
N ILE A 190 18.07 -15.47 0.49
CA ILE A 190 19.32 -14.80 0.13
C ILE A 190 20.48 -15.62 0.66
N GLU A 191 21.54 -15.71 -0.12
CA GLU A 191 22.84 -16.17 0.34
C GLU A 191 23.71 -14.99 0.75
N SER A 192 24.53 -15.18 1.75
CA SER A 192 25.47 -14.16 2.21
C SER A 192 26.87 -14.76 2.41
N GLU A 193 27.89 -13.98 2.09
CA GLU A 193 29.28 -14.28 2.32
C GLU A 193 29.94 -13.18 3.13
N ALA A 194 30.63 -13.53 4.18
CA ALA A 194 31.27 -12.58 5.09
C ALA A 194 30.35 -11.45 5.58
N GLY A 195 29.08 -11.77 5.88
CA GLY A 195 28.10 -10.82 6.39
C GLY A 195 27.51 -9.87 5.33
N ARG A 196 27.70 -10.16 4.03
CA ARG A 196 27.16 -9.36 2.92
C ARG A 196 26.34 -10.23 1.99
N VAL A 197 25.33 -9.64 1.36
CA VAL A 197 24.56 -10.31 0.30
C VAL A 197 25.51 -10.75 -0.82
N SER A 198 25.40 -12.01 -1.27
CA SER A 198 26.14 -12.56 -2.41
C SER A 198 25.25 -13.02 -3.54
N SER A 199 24.04 -13.49 -3.23
CA SER A 199 23.07 -13.93 -4.22
C SER A 199 21.64 -13.96 -3.68
N VAL A 200 20.68 -14.04 -4.61
CA VAL A 200 19.26 -14.35 -4.36
C VAL A 200 18.94 -15.70 -4.98
N VAL A 201 18.36 -16.60 -4.18
CA VAL A 201 17.92 -17.92 -4.66
C VAL A 201 16.43 -17.87 -4.96
N THR A 202 16.06 -18.12 -6.21
CA THR A 202 14.68 -18.19 -6.68
C THR A 202 14.28 -19.64 -6.96
N GLU A 203 13.01 -19.90 -7.20
CA GLU A 203 12.53 -21.21 -7.69
C GLU A 203 13.08 -21.61 -9.05
N HIS A 204 13.62 -20.66 -9.84
CA HIS A 204 14.17 -20.87 -11.19
C HIS A 204 15.70 -20.84 -11.23
N GLY A 205 16.36 -20.66 -10.09
CA GLY A 205 17.83 -20.60 -10.00
C GLY A 205 18.32 -19.41 -9.19
N THR A 206 19.61 -19.11 -9.29
CA THR A 206 20.32 -18.15 -8.46
C THR A 206 20.74 -16.93 -9.28
N ILE A 207 20.52 -15.72 -8.71
CA ILE A 207 20.93 -14.43 -9.29
C ILE A 207 22.02 -13.83 -8.38
N LYS A 208 23.23 -13.69 -8.87
CA LYS A 208 24.32 -13.03 -8.14
C LYS A 208 24.04 -11.54 -8.01
N THR A 209 24.11 -11.02 -6.80
CA THR A 209 23.93 -9.59 -6.50
C THR A 209 24.54 -9.26 -5.14
N SER A 210 24.91 -8.02 -4.93
CA SER A 210 25.34 -7.52 -3.61
C SER A 210 24.29 -6.65 -2.92
N VAL A 211 23.17 -6.35 -3.60
CA VAL A 211 22.10 -5.47 -3.05
C VAL A 211 20.75 -6.08 -3.34
N VAL A 212 19.96 -6.22 -2.28
CA VAL A 212 18.59 -6.74 -2.33
C VAL A 212 17.63 -5.78 -1.64
N LEU A 213 16.53 -5.44 -2.30
CA LEU A 213 15.40 -4.75 -1.70
C LEU A 213 14.23 -5.72 -1.54
N CYS A 214 13.82 -6.00 -0.32
CA CYS A 214 12.60 -6.74 -0.02
C CYS A 214 11.41 -5.78 0.10
N ALA A 215 10.62 -5.68 -0.96
CA ALA A 215 9.36 -4.94 -1.06
C ALA A 215 8.15 -5.91 -1.12
N ALA A 216 8.22 -7.00 -0.33
CA ALA A 216 7.30 -8.14 -0.39
C ALA A 216 5.97 -7.92 0.36
N GLY A 217 5.65 -6.69 0.75
CA GLY A 217 4.39 -6.33 1.38
C GLY A 217 4.06 -7.21 2.59
N ALA A 218 2.89 -7.80 2.62
CA ALA A 218 2.40 -8.65 3.73
C ALA A 218 3.26 -9.91 3.99
N TRP A 219 4.24 -10.21 3.15
CA TRP A 219 5.15 -11.35 3.26
C TRP A 219 6.52 -10.99 3.83
N THR A 220 6.83 -9.70 3.96
CA THR A 220 8.14 -9.22 4.41
C THR A 220 8.53 -9.77 5.78
N SER A 221 7.62 -9.76 6.75
CA SER A 221 7.91 -10.30 8.10
C SER A 221 8.24 -11.79 8.08
N MET A 222 7.55 -12.59 7.23
CA MET A 222 7.86 -14.02 7.08
C MET A 222 9.20 -14.24 6.39
N PHE A 223 9.49 -13.51 5.31
CA PHE A 223 10.75 -13.58 4.60
C PHE A 223 11.94 -13.24 5.52
N CYS A 224 11.85 -12.12 6.22
CA CYS A 224 12.88 -11.68 7.17
C CYS A 224 13.05 -12.67 8.33
N ARG A 225 11.95 -13.23 8.84
CA ARG A 225 11.99 -14.21 9.94
C ARG A 225 12.73 -15.49 9.59
N SER A 226 12.67 -15.95 8.32
CA SER A 226 13.44 -17.12 7.88
C SER A 226 14.95 -16.94 8.02
N MET A 227 15.39 -15.67 7.96
CA MET A 227 16.79 -15.24 8.14
C MET A 227 17.10 -14.76 9.57
N GLY A 228 16.17 -14.94 10.54
CA GLY A 228 16.36 -14.50 11.92
C GLY A 228 16.11 -13.02 12.17
N ILE A 229 15.66 -12.26 11.18
CA ILE A 229 15.39 -10.82 11.31
C ILE A 229 13.93 -10.61 11.75
N SER A 230 13.74 -9.86 12.84
CA SER A 230 12.41 -9.54 13.38
C SER A 230 11.86 -8.26 12.74
N VAL A 231 10.77 -8.38 11.98
CA VAL A 231 10.03 -7.25 11.41
C VAL A 231 8.64 -7.22 12.02
N PRO A 232 8.33 -6.25 12.90
CA PRO A 232 7.03 -6.17 13.57
C PRO A 232 5.95 -5.71 12.59
N GLN A 233 5.24 -6.67 12.05
CA GLN A 233 4.21 -6.48 11.03
C GLN A 233 3.01 -7.34 11.38
N LEU A 234 1.82 -6.75 11.35
CA LEU A 234 0.54 -7.45 11.44
C LEU A 234 -0.24 -7.25 10.15
N LYS A 235 -1.36 -7.95 10.02
CA LYS A 235 -2.22 -7.91 8.84
C LYS A 235 -3.65 -7.61 9.25
N VAL A 236 -4.31 -6.71 8.52
CA VAL A 236 -5.73 -6.45 8.64
C VAL A 236 -6.41 -6.69 7.30
N ARG A 237 -7.62 -7.23 7.31
CA ARG A 237 -8.38 -7.48 6.09
C ARG A 237 -9.33 -6.31 5.84
N GLY A 238 -9.14 -5.63 4.70
CA GLY A 238 -10.04 -4.63 4.17
C GLY A 238 -10.97 -5.22 3.10
N THR A 239 -12.26 -4.96 3.19
CA THR A 239 -13.28 -5.36 2.20
C THR A 239 -13.66 -4.16 1.35
N VAL A 240 -13.64 -4.32 0.04
CA VAL A 240 -13.86 -3.27 -0.96
C VAL A 240 -14.83 -3.77 -2.02
N ALA A 241 -15.60 -2.85 -2.59
CA ALA A 241 -16.47 -3.15 -3.71
C ALA A 241 -16.36 -2.07 -4.80
N ARG A 242 -16.78 -2.39 -6.01
CA ARG A 242 -17.03 -1.41 -7.07
C ARG A 242 -18.45 -1.51 -7.61
N THR A 243 -18.98 -0.35 -7.95
CA THR A 243 -20.32 -0.26 -8.55
C THR A 243 -20.26 -0.34 -10.07
N ALA A 244 -21.42 -0.60 -10.69
CA ALA A 244 -21.67 -0.23 -12.08
C ALA A 244 -21.49 1.29 -12.25
N PRO A 245 -21.31 1.80 -13.49
CA PRO A 245 -21.39 3.22 -13.77
C PRO A 245 -22.70 3.82 -13.23
N ALA A 246 -22.60 4.97 -12.57
CA ALA A 246 -23.75 5.70 -12.05
C ALA A 246 -24.17 6.80 -13.03
N ALA A 247 -25.48 7.04 -13.13
CA ALA A 247 -26.04 8.07 -13.99
C ALA A 247 -25.61 9.47 -13.56
N GLU A 248 -25.47 9.69 -12.25
CA GLU A 248 -25.08 10.96 -11.66
C GLU A 248 -23.68 10.95 -11.08
N THR A 249 -22.99 12.07 -11.17
CA THR A 249 -21.71 12.27 -10.51
C THR A 249 -21.95 12.92 -9.15
N ILE A 250 -21.75 12.14 -8.08
CA ILE A 250 -21.93 12.64 -6.70
C ILE A 250 -20.72 13.38 -6.15
N LEU A 251 -19.53 13.06 -6.64
CA LEU A 251 -18.24 13.71 -6.33
C LEU A 251 -17.21 13.37 -7.42
N ASN A 252 -16.20 14.20 -7.56
CA ASN A 252 -15.14 13.97 -8.55
C ASN A 252 -13.92 13.23 -8.01
N GLY A 253 -13.64 13.32 -6.72
CA GLY A 253 -12.47 12.77 -6.05
C GLY A 253 -12.80 11.63 -5.09
N ASN A 254 -12.29 11.82 -3.89
CA ASN A 254 -12.40 10.88 -2.77
C ASN A 254 -13.20 11.50 -1.63
N LEU A 255 -14.00 10.70 -0.94
CA LEU A 255 -14.66 11.12 0.29
C LEU A 255 -14.55 10.02 1.32
N PHE A 256 -14.18 10.41 2.55
CA PHE A 256 -14.20 9.58 3.73
C PHE A 256 -15.23 10.06 4.75
N ASP A 257 -16.07 9.16 5.17
CA ASP A 257 -17.00 9.27 6.27
C ASP A 257 -16.91 8.00 7.11
N GLU A 258 -17.28 8.04 8.38
CA GLU A 258 -17.24 6.86 9.27
C GLU A 258 -18.02 5.65 8.71
N LYS A 259 -19.04 5.88 7.89
CA LYS A 259 -19.89 4.85 7.28
C LYS A 259 -19.36 4.37 5.94
N ILE A 260 -18.68 5.25 5.18
CA ILE A 260 -18.32 4.98 3.80
C ILE A 260 -17.00 5.68 3.41
N GLY A 261 -16.11 4.93 2.77
CA GLY A 261 -15.04 5.48 1.95
C GLY A 261 -15.43 5.31 0.49
N ILE A 262 -15.48 6.39 -0.28
CA ILE A 262 -15.94 6.35 -1.68
C ILE A 262 -15.01 7.14 -2.59
N ARG A 263 -14.75 6.60 -3.78
CA ARG A 263 -13.93 7.21 -4.82
C ARG A 263 -14.57 7.07 -6.19
N ARG A 264 -14.59 8.15 -6.96
CA ARG A 264 -14.97 8.10 -8.37
C ARG A 264 -13.97 7.27 -9.18
N ARG A 265 -14.47 6.42 -10.07
CA ARG A 265 -13.68 5.60 -11.00
C ARG A 265 -13.66 6.22 -12.40
N GLN A 266 -12.65 5.85 -13.18
CA GLN A 266 -12.54 6.28 -14.59
C GLN A 266 -13.71 5.77 -15.46
N ASP A 267 -14.26 4.60 -15.11
CA ASP A 267 -15.40 3.99 -15.81
C ASP A 267 -16.77 4.62 -15.45
N GLY A 268 -16.79 5.66 -14.63
CA GLY A 268 -18.01 6.34 -14.19
C GLY A 268 -18.72 5.67 -13.01
N GLY A 269 -18.23 4.54 -12.53
CA GLY A 269 -18.66 3.92 -11.27
C GLY A 269 -17.90 4.45 -10.06
N TYR A 270 -18.06 3.77 -8.93
CA TYR A 270 -17.41 4.11 -7.68
C TYR A 270 -16.69 2.90 -7.08
N THR A 271 -15.52 3.11 -6.50
CA THR A 271 -14.94 2.20 -5.52
C THR A 271 -15.48 2.59 -4.16
N VAL A 272 -16.02 1.63 -3.42
CA VAL A 272 -16.66 1.84 -2.12
C VAL A 272 -16.14 0.86 -1.09
N ALA A 273 -15.96 1.34 0.13
CA ALA A 273 -15.55 0.56 1.29
C ALA A 273 -16.29 1.04 2.54
N HIS A 274 -16.27 0.28 3.62
CA HIS A 274 -16.73 0.76 4.91
C HIS A 274 -15.66 1.68 5.52
N GLY A 275 -16.04 2.86 5.99
CA GLY A 275 -15.10 3.82 6.54
C GLY A 275 -14.39 3.34 7.81
N SER A 276 -15.09 2.60 8.68
CA SER A 276 -14.63 2.31 10.04
C SER A 276 -14.58 0.82 10.38
N VAL A 277 -14.30 -0.08 9.42
CA VAL A 277 -14.24 -1.52 9.71
C VAL A 277 -13.03 -2.17 9.07
N LEU A 278 -12.13 -2.66 9.92
CA LEU A 278 -11.03 -3.54 9.56
C LEU A 278 -11.11 -4.84 10.39
N ASP A 279 -11.01 -5.98 9.73
CA ASP A 279 -10.95 -7.28 10.41
C ASP A 279 -9.48 -7.67 10.66
N HIS A 280 -9.11 -7.93 11.92
CA HIS A 280 -7.81 -8.52 12.27
C HIS A 280 -8.00 -9.95 12.75
N GLY A 281 -7.45 -10.91 12.01
CA GLY A 281 -7.31 -12.30 12.46
C GLY A 281 -6.24 -12.38 13.54
N ILE A 282 -6.61 -12.82 14.74
CA ILE A 282 -5.65 -13.06 15.82
C ILE A 282 -4.74 -14.21 15.38
N THR A 283 -3.42 -14.00 15.42
CA THR A 283 -2.40 -14.95 14.98
C THR A 283 -1.28 -15.03 16.03
N PRO A 284 -0.36 -16.00 15.95
CA PRO A 284 0.85 -16.02 16.78
C PRO A 284 1.66 -14.72 16.72
N SER A 285 1.71 -14.04 15.56
CA SER A 285 2.38 -12.75 15.42
C SER A 285 1.68 -11.63 16.20
N THR A 286 0.36 -11.70 16.40
CA THR A 286 -0.38 -10.76 17.23
C THR A 286 0.16 -10.78 18.67
N PHE A 287 0.41 -11.95 19.24
CA PHE A 287 0.98 -12.08 20.59
C PHE A 287 2.46 -11.69 20.62
N ARG A 288 3.24 -12.10 19.60
CA ARG A 288 4.67 -11.78 19.49
C ARG A 288 4.94 -10.28 19.52
N TYR A 289 4.11 -9.51 18.86
CA TYR A 289 4.28 -8.06 18.71
C TYR A 289 3.30 -7.24 19.56
N ALA A 290 2.53 -7.86 20.45
CA ALA A 290 1.47 -7.21 21.22
C ALA A 290 1.89 -5.90 21.89
N PHE A 291 3.05 -5.89 22.57
CA PHE A 291 3.56 -4.69 23.25
C PHE A 291 3.90 -3.55 22.29
N LYS A 292 4.41 -3.88 21.07
CA LYS A 292 4.74 -2.88 20.06
C LYS A 292 3.49 -2.28 19.41
N PHE A 293 2.46 -3.09 19.22
CA PHE A 293 1.19 -2.67 18.62
C PHE A 293 0.18 -2.11 19.62
N PHE A 294 0.49 -2.12 20.92
CA PHE A 294 -0.44 -1.60 21.92
C PHE A 294 -0.85 -0.13 21.71
N PRO A 295 0.07 0.80 21.35
CA PRO A 295 -0.32 2.17 21.01
C PRO A 295 -1.30 2.26 19.85
N ALA A 296 -1.03 1.55 18.74
CA ALA A 296 -1.92 1.51 17.58
C ALA A 296 -3.28 0.87 17.91
N LEU A 297 -3.27 -0.24 18.65
CA LEU A 297 -4.51 -0.89 19.10
C LEU A 297 -5.38 0.06 19.94
N LYS A 298 -4.78 0.82 20.87
CA LYS A 298 -5.51 1.80 21.70
C LYS A 298 -6.18 2.87 20.85
N GLN A 299 -5.52 3.33 19.80
CA GLN A 299 -6.01 4.36 18.90
C GLN A 299 -7.12 3.84 17.99
N GLU A 300 -6.92 2.67 17.38
CA GLU A 300 -7.76 2.09 16.35
C GLU A 300 -8.80 1.08 16.89
N PHE A 301 -8.95 0.98 18.23
CA PHE A 301 -9.79 -0.05 18.86
C PHE A 301 -11.25 -0.02 18.37
N LYS A 302 -11.77 1.16 18.04
CA LYS A 302 -13.17 1.32 17.60
C LYS A 302 -13.43 0.75 16.21
N ILE A 303 -12.43 0.77 15.34
CA ILE A 303 -12.56 0.33 13.93
C ILE A 303 -12.07 -1.10 13.72
N LEU A 304 -11.27 -1.63 14.65
CA LEU A 304 -10.65 -2.93 14.54
C LEU A 304 -11.56 -4.02 15.13
N ARG A 305 -11.95 -4.97 14.28
CA ARG A 305 -12.70 -6.18 14.71
C ARG A 305 -11.74 -7.34 14.84
N LEU A 306 -11.46 -7.75 16.08
CA LEU A 306 -10.62 -8.91 16.38
C LEU A 306 -11.41 -10.22 16.11
N ARG A 307 -10.80 -11.14 15.37
CA ARG A 307 -11.38 -12.44 15.02
C ARG A 307 -10.43 -13.58 15.33
N LEU A 308 -10.90 -14.54 16.10
CA LEU A 308 -10.21 -15.82 16.26
C LEU A 308 -10.75 -16.79 15.20
N GLY A 309 -9.85 -17.37 14.39
CA GLY A 309 -10.27 -18.22 13.29
C GLY A 309 -9.11 -18.94 12.59
N ARG A 310 -9.30 -19.24 11.31
CA ARG A 310 -8.34 -19.98 10.49
C ARG A 310 -6.98 -19.31 10.40
N ASP A 311 -6.94 -17.98 10.39
CA ASP A 311 -5.69 -17.21 10.32
C ASP A 311 -4.66 -17.64 11.38
N PHE A 312 -5.14 -18.04 12.57
CA PHE A 312 -4.27 -18.57 13.64
C PHE A 312 -3.66 -19.90 13.23
N ILE A 313 -4.47 -20.83 12.75
CA ILE A 313 -4.04 -22.17 12.35
C ILE A 313 -3.09 -22.07 11.15
N ASP A 314 -3.45 -21.24 10.18
CA ASP A 314 -2.68 -21.04 8.97
C ASP A 314 -1.28 -20.51 9.31
N GLU A 315 -1.16 -19.53 10.21
CA GLU A 315 0.16 -19.02 10.62
C GLU A 315 0.96 -20.03 11.45
N VAL A 316 0.32 -20.81 12.34
CA VAL A 316 0.99 -21.87 13.11
C VAL A 316 1.53 -22.96 12.20
N SER A 317 0.78 -23.32 11.15
CA SER A 317 1.17 -24.36 10.20
C SER A 317 2.23 -23.92 9.19
N MET A 318 2.44 -22.60 9.04
CA MET A 318 3.46 -22.09 8.12
C MET A 318 4.87 -22.34 8.64
N PRO A 319 5.77 -22.90 7.80
CA PRO A 319 7.16 -23.08 8.19
C PRO A 319 7.83 -21.74 8.47
N THR A 320 8.64 -21.70 9.52
CA THR A 320 9.43 -20.53 9.89
C THR A 320 10.81 -20.52 9.23
N LYS A 321 11.26 -21.69 8.75
CA LYS A 321 12.50 -21.89 8.00
C LYS A 321 12.28 -22.97 6.94
N TRP A 322 12.97 -22.87 5.84
CA TRP A 322 13.01 -23.86 4.74
C TRP A 322 14.41 -23.86 4.13
N ALA A 323 14.78 -24.95 3.47
CA ALA A 323 16.01 -25.00 2.68
C ALA A 323 15.82 -24.24 1.36
N LEU A 324 16.89 -23.63 0.82
CA LEU A 324 16.81 -22.81 -0.38
C LEU A 324 16.59 -23.62 -1.67
N ASP A 325 16.81 -24.93 -1.62
CA ASP A 325 16.53 -25.91 -2.67
C ASP A 325 15.12 -26.53 -2.57
N ASP A 326 14.41 -26.31 -1.45
CA ASP A 326 13.05 -26.78 -1.26
C ASP A 326 11.99 -25.75 -1.71
N GLU A 327 10.77 -26.25 -1.98
CA GLU A 327 9.61 -25.41 -2.23
C GLU A 327 9.29 -24.52 -1.03
N SER A 328 9.24 -23.23 -1.25
CA SER A 328 8.97 -22.22 -0.22
C SER A 328 7.48 -21.96 0.00
N PRO A 329 7.07 -21.33 1.11
CA PRO A 329 5.69 -20.86 1.30
C PRO A 329 5.23 -19.86 0.24
N PHE A 330 6.17 -19.16 -0.41
CA PHE A 330 5.89 -18.16 -1.43
C PHE A 330 5.48 -18.77 -2.77
N GLU A 331 5.95 -19.97 -3.06
CA GLU A 331 5.52 -20.77 -4.21
C GLU A 331 4.15 -21.39 -3.98
N LYS A 332 3.89 -21.89 -2.76
CA LYS A 332 2.58 -22.47 -2.37
C LYS A 332 1.45 -21.45 -2.40
N THR A 333 1.75 -20.20 -2.05
CA THR A 333 0.76 -19.11 -2.07
C THR A 333 1.25 -17.97 -2.95
N ARG A 334 0.97 -18.07 -4.24
CA ARG A 334 1.36 -17.06 -5.24
C ARG A 334 0.69 -15.72 -5.04
N VAL A 335 -0.56 -15.74 -4.62
CA VAL A 335 -1.37 -14.54 -4.37
C VAL A 335 -2.24 -14.76 -3.15
N LEU A 336 -2.09 -13.89 -2.17
CA LEU A 336 -2.96 -13.88 -0.99
C LEU A 336 -4.30 -13.25 -1.37
N ASN A 337 -5.33 -14.08 -1.46
CA ASN A 337 -6.65 -13.71 -1.94
C ASN A 337 -7.74 -14.00 -0.89
N PRO A 338 -7.86 -13.18 0.16
CA PRO A 338 -8.89 -13.37 1.18
C PRO A 338 -10.28 -13.10 0.63
N GLU A 339 -11.26 -13.83 1.15
CA GLU A 339 -12.66 -13.58 0.84
C GLU A 339 -13.15 -12.26 1.46
N PRO A 340 -13.95 -11.47 0.72
CA PRO A 340 -14.58 -10.29 1.27
C PRO A 340 -15.57 -10.64 2.38
N ASN A 341 -15.64 -9.77 3.40
CA ASN A 341 -16.56 -9.97 4.51
C ASN A 341 -18.00 -9.63 4.07
N LYS A 342 -18.87 -10.65 4.01
CA LYS A 342 -20.26 -10.51 3.55
C LYS A 342 -21.10 -9.55 4.40
N SER A 343 -20.83 -9.42 5.71
CA SER A 343 -21.54 -8.45 6.55
C SER A 343 -21.13 -7.03 6.21
N VAL A 344 -19.81 -6.81 6.00
CA VAL A 344 -19.28 -5.50 5.59
C VAL A 344 -19.81 -5.09 4.22
N LEU A 345 -19.94 -6.03 3.28
CA LEU A 345 -20.54 -5.74 1.96
C LEU A 345 -21.98 -5.26 2.07
N ARG A 346 -22.81 -5.90 2.92
CA ARG A 346 -24.18 -5.45 3.18
C ARG A 346 -24.22 -4.05 3.81
N ASP A 347 -23.30 -3.77 4.74
CA ASP A 347 -23.17 -2.45 5.36
C ASP A 347 -22.76 -1.40 4.32
N ILE A 348 -21.80 -1.72 3.41
CA ILE A 348 -21.39 -0.85 2.30
C ILE A 348 -22.58 -0.52 1.40
N GLU A 349 -23.34 -1.51 0.95
CA GLU A 349 -24.49 -1.31 0.07
C GLU A 349 -25.57 -0.43 0.72
N LYS A 350 -25.89 -0.72 1.99
CA LYS A 350 -26.82 0.08 2.79
C LYS A 350 -26.34 1.52 2.97
N ASN A 351 -25.08 1.70 3.36
CA ASN A 351 -24.50 3.02 3.66
C ASN A 351 -24.37 3.87 2.40
N MET A 352 -24.02 3.26 1.27
CA MET A 352 -23.92 3.95 -0.03
C MET A 352 -25.23 4.66 -0.39
N GLY A 353 -26.35 3.96 -0.36
CA GLY A 353 -27.66 4.55 -0.64
C GLY A 353 -28.17 5.49 0.48
N ALA A 354 -27.76 5.24 1.73
CA ALA A 354 -28.14 6.10 2.85
C ALA A 354 -27.41 7.44 2.85
N VAL A 355 -26.13 7.46 2.47
CA VAL A 355 -25.32 8.69 2.39
C VAL A 355 -25.59 9.44 1.08
N PHE A 356 -25.66 8.71 -0.02
CA PHE A 356 -25.90 9.25 -1.36
C PHE A 356 -27.14 8.60 -1.99
N PRO A 357 -28.35 9.18 -1.85
CA PRO A 357 -29.58 8.62 -2.42
C PRO A 357 -29.51 8.38 -3.94
N ALA A 358 -28.76 9.18 -4.67
CA ALA A 358 -28.53 8.99 -6.11
C ALA A 358 -27.81 7.66 -6.43
N LEU A 359 -27.16 7.04 -5.47
CA LEU A 359 -26.54 5.71 -5.59
C LEU A 359 -27.43 4.58 -5.07
N ALA A 360 -28.62 4.88 -4.56
CA ALA A 360 -29.57 3.86 -4.14
C ALA A 360 -29.96 3.00 -5.36
N GLY A 361 -29.78 1.67 -5.25
CA GLY A 361 -30.06 0.74 -6.35
C GLY A 361 -28.96 0.63 -7.40
N VAL A 362 -27.87 1.39 -7.34
CA VAL A 362 -26.69 1.17 -8.18
C VAL A 362 -26.03 -0.15 -7.74
N LYS A 363 -25.91 -1.09 -8.67
CA LYS A 363 -25.45 -2.45 -8.37
C LYS A 363 -23.95 -2.48 -8.04
N ILE A 364 -23.58 -3.20 -6.99
CA ILE A 364 -22.21 -3.67 -6.80
C ILE A 364 -21.95 -4.75 -7.86
N VAL A 365 -20.99 -4.52 -8.75
CA VAL A 365 -20.64 -5.43 -9.84
C VAL A 365 -19.48 -6.35 -9.49
N GLU A 366 -18.68 -5.97 -8.48
CA GLU A 366 -17.57 -6.76 -8.00
C GLU A 366 -17.21 -6.38 -6.56
N ALA A 367 -16.78 -7.38 -5.79
CA ALA A 367 -16.26 -7.18 -4.44
C ALA A 367 -15.02 -8.05 -4.22
N TRP A 368 -14.10 -7.54 -3.46
CA TRP A 368 -12.85 -8.23 -3.09
C TRP A 368 -12.38 -7.85 -1.69
N ALA A 369 -11.39 -8.55 -1.20
CA ALA A 369 -10.67 -8.14 0.00
C ALA A 369 -9.16 -8.14 -0.26
N GLY A 370 -8.45 -7.38 0.55
CA GLY A 370 -6.99 -7.35 0.59
C GLY A 370 -6.49 -7.51 2.02
N MET A 371 -5.34 -8.16 2.17
CA MET A 371 -4.63 -8.17 3.45
C MET A 371 -3.69 -6.99 3.48
N VAL A 372 -4.04 -5.98 4.25
CA VAL A 372 -3.22 -4.78 4.45
C VAL A 372 -2.20 -5.08 5.55
N GLU A 373 -0.94 -4.92 5.25
CA GLU A 373 0.13 -4.96 6.23
C GLU A 373 0.15 -3.69 7.07
N THR A 374 0.50 -3.79 8.33
CA THR A 374 0.61 -2.64 9.22
C THR A 374 1.86 -2.73 10.09
N SER A 375 2.50 -1.59 10.33
CA SER A 375 3.60 -1.38 11.27
C SER A 375 3.06 -0.87 12.62
N PRO A 376 3.83 -0.95 13.72
CA PRO A 376 3.37 -0.53 15.03
C PRO A 376 3.03 0.96 15.17
N ASP A 377 3.66 1.82 14.39
CA ASP A 377 3.42 3.27 14.36
C ASP A 377 2.71 3.75 13.10
N VAL A 378 2.21 2.80 12.29
CA VAL A 378 1.40 3.02 11.08
C VAL A 378 2.16 3.71 9.93
N VAL A 379 3.49 3.93 10.06
CA VAL A 379 4.33 4.44 8.95
C VAL A 379 5.30 3.37 8.43
N PRO A 380 5.83 3.51 7.20
CA PRO A 380 6.67 2.50 6.56
C PRO A 380 7.93 2.14 7.36
N MET A 381 8.45 0.95 7.09
CA MET A 381 9.78 0.50 7.49
C MET A 381 10.66 0.47 6.23
N ILE A 382 11.67 1.34 6.18
CA ILE A 382 12.57 1.50 5.03
C ILE A 382 14.00 1.56 5.51
N GLY A 383 14.89 0.82 4.84
CA GLY A 383 16.32 0.87 5.08
C GLY A 383 16.99 -0.48 5.11
N GLU A 384 18.30 -0.49 5.34
CA GLU A 384 19.11 -1.68 5.54
C GLU A 384 18.74 -2.36 6.87
N VAL A 385 18.71 -3.68 6.90
CA VAL A 385 18.23 -4.43 8.06
C VAL A 385 19.07 -5.67 8.36
N GLY A 386 19.16 -5.97 9.66
CA GLY A 386 19.93 -7.11 10.16
C GLY A 386 21.45 -6.87 10.06
N ASP A 387 22.18 -7.97 10.25
CA ASP A 387 23.65 -7.98 10.16
C ASP A 387 24.13 -8.42 8.77
N ILE A 388 23.30 -8.21 7.74
CA ILE A 388 23.57 -8.61 6.35
C ILE A 388 23.69 -7.34 5.51
N ALA A 389 24.90 -6.86 5.30
CA ALA A 389 25.12 -5.66 4.48
C ALA A 389 24.60 -5.85 3.06
N GLY A 390 23.89 -4.84 2.53
CA GLY A 390 23.25 -4.86 1.22
C GLY A 390 21.84 -5.46 1.22
N PHE A 391 21.30 -5.86 2.39
CA PHE A 391 19.89 -6.28 2.50
C PHE A 391 19.02 -5.15 3.04
N HIS A 392 18.08 -4.69 2.21
CA HIS A 392 17.17 -3.59 2.51
C HIS A 392 15.70 -4.06 2.51
N ILE A 393 14.86 -3.40 3.28
CA ILE A 393 13.41 -3.60 3.24
C ILE A 393 12.68 -2.31 2.87
N ALA A 394 11.50 -2.44 2.27
CA ALA A 394 10.49 -1.40 2.13
C ALA A 394 9.11 -2.02 2.34
N SER A 395 8.55 -1.87 3.53
CA SER A 395 7.32 -2.55 3.95
C SER A 395 6.61 -1.79 5.07
N GLY A 396 5.45 -2.29 5.51
CA GLY A 396 4.70 -1.67 6.60
C GLY A 396 4.01 -0.36 6.22
N PHE A 397 3.64 -0.20 4.96
CA PHE A 397 2.98 1.02 4.45
C PHE A 397 1.55 1.22 4.96
N SER A 398 1.03 0.33 5.74
CA SER A 398 -0.18 0.46 6.57
C SER A 398 -1.43 0.98 5.81
N GLY A 399 -1.63 0.52 4.57
CA GLY A 399 -2.71 0.98 3.69
C GLY A 399 -2.38 2.22 2.84
N HIS A 400 -1.25 2.85 3.07
CA HIS A 400 -0.82 4.08 2.37
C HIS A 400 -0.01 3.83 1.09
N GLY A 401 0.49 2.61 0.91
CA GLY A 401 1.50 2.24 -0.08
C GLY A 401 1.16 2.57 -1.53
N PHE A 402 -0.12 2.64 -1.92
CA PHE A 402 -0.50 2.95 -3.29
C PHE A 402 -0.20 4.40 -3.66
N GLY A 403 -0.72 5.34 -2.87
CA GLY A 403 -0.51 6.77 -3.15
C GLY A 403 0.96 7.20 -2.99
N ILE A 404 1.64 6.72 -1.95
CA ILE A 404 3.02 7.09 -1.63
C ILE A 404 4.06 6.30 -2.45
N GLY A 405 3.65 5.21 -3.10
CA GLY A 405 4.55 4.24 -3.73
C GLY A 405 5.53 4.81 -4.76
N PRO A 406 5.10 5.64 -5.71
CA PRO A 406 6.02 6.27 -6.66
C PRO A 406 7.08 7.17 -5.99
N GLY A 407 6.70 7.99 -5.02
CA GLY A 407 7.65 8.83 -4.25
C GLY A 407 8.61 7.99 -3.41
N ALA A 408 8.09 6.97 -2.71
CA ALA A 408 8.91 6.01 -1.98
C ALA A 408 9.88 5.26 -2.92
N GLY A 409 9.40 4.84 -4.11
CA GLY A 409 10.22 4.17 -5.10
C GLY A 409 11.38 5.03 -5.60
N LYS A 410 11.15 6.34 -5.79
CA LYS A 410 12.20 7.30 -6.15
C LYS A 410 13.24 7.45 -5.02
N ALA A 411 12.77 7.62 -3.78
CA ALA A 411 13.64 7.75 -2.62
C ALA A 411 14.46 6.46 -2.38
N LEU A 412 13.84 5.29 -2.55
CA LEU A 412 14.52 3.99 -2.46
C LEU A 412 15.58 3.82 -3.54
N ALA A 413 15.29 4.18 -4.80
CA ALA A 413 16.27 4.12 -5.88
C ALA A 413 17.50 4.99 -5.57
N ALA A 414 17.27 6.20 -5.07
CA ALA A 414 18.35 7.10 -4.66
C ALA A 414 19.18 6.52 -3.49
N MET A 415 18.51 6.01 -2.44
CA MET A 415 19.16 5.35 -1.31
C MET A 415 20.04 4.16 -1.75
N LEU A 416 19.52 3.29 -2.61
CA LEU A 416 20.22 2.09 -3.08
C LEU A 416 21.42 2.38 -3.99
N THR A 417 21.45 3.55 -4.62
CA THR A 417 22.56 4.01 -5.48
C THR A 417 23.49 5.03 -4.80
N GLY A 418 23.21 5.38 -3.53
CA GLY A 418 24.00 6.37 -2.79
C GLY A 418 23.80 7.81 -3.26
N ILE A 419 22.73 8.09 -4.00
CA ILE A 419 22.35 9.44 -4.43
C ILE A 419 21.49 10.09 -3.34
N ASP A 420 21.68 11.37 -3.08
CA ASP A 420 20.82 12.11 -2.15
C ASP A 420 19.40 12.24 -2.72
N SER A 421 18.44 11.66 -2.03
CA SER A 421 17.03 11.72 -2.40
C SER A 421 16.34 13.05 -2.03
N GLN A 422 16.97 13.88 -1.21
CA GLN A 422 16.37 15.04 -0.53
C GLN A 422 15.17 14.69 0.37
N ILE A 423 14.88 13.40 0.54
CA ILE A 423 13.85 12.87 1.44
C ILE A 423 14.55 12.11 2.56
N ASP A 424 14.40 12.58 3.79
CA ASP A 424 14.97 11.91 4.96
C ASP A 424 14.25 10.59 5.22
N LEU A 425 14.94 9.47 5.03
CA LEU A 425 14.44 8.13 5.31
C LEU A 425 14.75 7.65 6.73
N THR A 426 15.50 8.41 7.53
CA THR A 426 15.88 8.06 8.91
C THR A 426 14.68 7.75 9.81
N PRO A 427 13.53 8.47 9.73
CA PRO A 427 12.35 8.16 10.54
C PRO A 427 11.74 6.79 10.26
N PHE A 428 12.05 6.18 9.10
CA PHE A 428 11.48 4.91 8.66
C PHE A 428 12.36 3.69 8.97
N ARG A 429 13.54 3.87 9.61
CA ARG A 429 14.43 2.77 9.96
C ARG A 429 13.74 1.71 10.81
N LEU A 430 13.99 0.43 10.55
CA LEU A 430 13.43 -0.69 11.32
C LEU A 430 13.86 -0.64 12.80
N SER A 431 15.09 -0.20 13.07
CA SER A 431 15.67 -0.15 14.42
C SER A 431 14.88 0.71 15.40
N ARG A 432 14.05 1.66 14.93
CA ARG A 432 13.19 2.49 15.79
C ARG A 432 12.24 1.68 16.69
N PHE A 433 11.94 0.43 16.31
CA PHE A 433 11.13 -0.47 17.13
C PHE A 433 11.94 -1.25 18.18
N PHE A 434 13.27 -1.10 18.21
CA PHE A 434 14.18 -1.87 19.05
C PHE A 434 15.17 -1.03 19.82
N ASP A 435 15.36 0.26 19.48
CA ASP A 435 16.35 1.17 20.06
C ASP A 435 15.79 2.05 21.20
N GLY A 436 14.55 1.78 21.66
CA GLY A 436 13.90 2.58 22.70
C GLY A 436 13.17 3.82 22.19
N SER A 437 13.16 4.07 20.88
CA SER A 437 12.38 5.15 20.27
C SER A 437 10.88 5.00 20.60
N PRO A 438 10.15 6.10 20.88
CA PRO A 438 8.74 6.02 21.19
C PRO A 438 7.92 5.62 19.96
N ILE A 439 7.05 4.64 20.12
CA ILE A 439 6.09 4.21 19.09
C ILE A 439 4.87 5.13 19.19
N ARG A 440 4.72 6.04 18.23
CA ARG A 440 3.64 7.03 18.20
C ARG A 440 2.88 6.90 16.89
N PRO A 441 1.83 6.07 16.84
CA PRO A 441 0.95 6.05 15.68
C PRO A 441 0.20 7.38 15.60
N MET A 442 0.00 7.89 14.40
CA MET A 442 -0.93 8.98 14.14
C MET A 442 -2.19 8.37 13.52
N SER A 443 -3.38 8.79 13.98
CA SER A 443 -4.61 8.41 13.29
C SER A 443 -4.59 9.01 11.90
N THR A 444 -4.80 8.19 10.91
CA THR A 444 -4.82 8.59 9.50
C THR A 444 -6.24 8.55 8.93
N ILE A 445 -7.21 8.29 9.83
CA ILE A 445 -8.63 8.16 9.51
C ILE A 445 -9.46 8.88 10.56
#